data_f5242884764dba0750021f9c4f9ee087
#
_entry.id   f5242884764dba0750021f9c4f9ee087
#
_cell.length_a   1.000
_cell.length_b   1.000
_cell.length_c   1.000
_cell.angle_alpha   90.00
_cell.angle_beta   90.00
_cell.angle_gamma   90.00
#
_symmetry.space_group_name_H-M   'P 1'
#
loop_
_entity.id
_entity.type
_entity.pdbx_description
1 polymer ?
#
loop_
_entity_poly.entity_id
_entity_poly.type
_entity_poly.pdbx_seq_one_letter_code
_entity_poly.pdbx_strand_id
1 'polypeptide(L)'
;MLRRAHARWELTDASLPLDPEAFAAWYRDTAFSHPLYEHDLYSFVACEATREQLEWFFRMECAGEAAFDDLLALAQVGTRGEVKMEMATNYWDEMGKGHDHAVHTHMFHKLIEGLDLVAPDALQLPWQVLAGVNIMMWSCIPRRNAFRAQGTLGAVELLAPQRCTRLVHGALRLGIGKKTMIYYGAHAIIDIGHAEGWLTHVVEAQDRQFPEARLGIAEGLLVRADASLDYFDYCLARARDIAA
;
A
#
# COMPACT_ATOMS: atom_id res chain seq x y z
N MET A 1 16.16 -5.04 4.73
CA MET A 1 14.80 -5.60 4.63
C MET A 1 14.76 -6.95 3.90
N LEU A 2 15.25 -7.14 2.66
CA LEU A 2 15.22 -8.45 1.99
C LEU A 2 15.75 -9.62 2.84
N ARG A 3 16.95 -9.50 3.43
CA ARG A 3 17.49 -10.56 4.30
C ARG A 3 16.60 -10.86 5.51
N ARG A 4 15.92 -9.84 6.06
CA ARG A 4 14.96 -10.01 7.17
C ARG A 4 13.73 -10.78 6.68
N ALA A 5 13.17 -10.41 5.53
CA ALA A 5 12.02 -11.12 4.94
C ALA A 5 12.34 -12.57 4.64
N HIS A 6 13.48 -12.87 3.99
CA HIS A 6 13.92 -14.26 3.74
C HIS A 6 14.06 -15.08 5.03
N ALA A 7 14.68 -14.50 6.07
CA ALA A 7 14.87 -15.20 7.35
C ALA A 7 13.56 -15.40 8.12
N ARG A 8 12.69 -14.39 8.12
CA ARG A 8 11.41 -14.43 8.86
C ARG A 8 10.42 -15.41 8.24
N TRP A 9 10.35 -15.41 6.91
CA TRP A 9 9.35 -16.15 6.15
C TRP A 9 9.90 -17.43 5.52
N GLU A 10 11.15 -17.81 5.82
CA GLU A 10 11.84 -18.96 5.21
C GLU A 10 11.71 -19.00 3.67
N LEU A 11 11.71 -17.78 3.06
CA LEU A 11 11.40 -17.60 1.66
C LEU A 11 12.53 -18.12 0.77
N THR A 12 12.19 -19.08 -0.05
CA THR A 12 13.06 -19.63 -1.11
C THR A 12 12.21 -19.94 -2.34
N ASP A 13 12.83 -20.08 -3.51
CA ASP A 13 12.14 -20.54 -4.72
C ASP A 13 11.38 -21.86 -4.49
N ALA A 14 11.99 -22.77 -3.74
CA ALA A 14 11.42 -24.09 -3.46
C ALA A 14 10.23 -24.05 -2.49
N SER A 15 10.06 -22.98 -1.72
CA SER A 15 8.95 -22.83 -0.78
C SER A 15 7.67 -22.29 -1.43
N LEU A 16 7.74 -21.84 -2.70
CA LEU A 16 6.62 -21.22 -3.41
C LEU A 16 5.88 -22.24 -4.29
N PRO A 17 4.53 -22.10 -4.40
CA PRO A 17 3.76 -22.94 -5.32
C PRO A 17 4.24 -22.80 -6.76
N LEU A 18 4.27 -23.92 -7.50
CA LEU A 18 4.75 -23.93 -8.90
C LEU A 18 3.64 -23.61 -9.92
N ASP A 19 2.40 -23.83 -9.55
CA ASP A 19 1.25 -23.51 -10.38
C ASP A 19 0.90 -22.00 -10.23
N PRO A 20 0.66 -21.27 -11.33
CA PRO A 20 0.42 -19.83 -11.28
C PRO A 20 -0.81 -19.43 -10.47
N GLU A 21 -1.92 -20.16 -10.56
CA GLU A 21 -3.12 -19.90 -9.78
C GLU A 21 -2.87 -20.18 -8.28
N ALA A 22 -2.21 -21.27 -7.97
CA ALA A 22 -1.80 -21.60 -6.60
C ALA A 22 -0.81 -20.57 -6.03
N PHE A 23 0.07 -19.98 -6.85
CA PHE A 23 0.97 -18.92 -6.44
C PHE A 23 0.20 -17.61 -6.17
N ALA A 24 -0.77 -17.23 -7.00
CA ALA A 24 -1.63 -16.07 -6.74
C ALA A 24 -2.45 -16.25 -5.45
N ALA A 25 -2.98 -17.45 -5.20
CA ALA A 25 -3.65 -17.79 -3.95
C ALA A 25 -2.70 -17.69 -2.74
N TRP A 26 -1.49 -18.23 -2.85
CA TRP A 26 -0.43 -18.09 -1.83
C TRP A 26 -0.11 -16.61 -1.53
N TYR A 27 0.02 -15.80 -2.58
CA TYR A 27 0.30 -14.36 -2.44
C TYR A 27 -0.81 -13.65 -1.64
N ARG A 28 -2.07 -13.90 -1.99
CA ARG A 28 -3.23 -13.36 -1.28
C ARG A 28 -3.26 -13.84 0.18
N ASP A 29 -3.16 -15.14 0.40
CA ASP A 29 -3.29 -15.75 1.72
C ASP A 29 -2.13 -15.31 2.64
N THR A 30 -0.94 -15.13 2.07
CA THR A 30 0.23 -14.57 2.78
C THR A 30 -0.02 -13.11 3.16
N ALA A 31 -0.58 -12.28 2.28
CA ALA A 31 -0.93 -10.90 2.59
C ALA A 31 -1.95 -10.82 3.72
N PHE A 32 -3.01 -11.64 3.68
CA PHE A 32 -4.10 -11.61 4.66
C PHE A 32 -3.77 -12.31 5.98
N SER A 33 -2.81 -13.22 6.00
CA SER A 33 -2.29 -13.83 7.24
C SER A 33 -1.14 -13.04 7.87
N HIS A 34 -0.61 -12.04 7.16
CA HIS A 34 0.45 -11.19 7.70
C HIS A 34 -0.06 -10.39 8.90
N PRO A 35 0.72 -10.23 10.00
CA PRO A 35 0.31 -9.46 11.19
C PRO A 35 -0.15 -8.03 10.92
N LEU A 36 0.25 -7.46 9.79
CA LEU A 36 -0.20 -6.16 9.33
C LEU A 36 -1.70 -6.10 9.05
N TYR A 37 -2.31 -7.20 8.54
CA TYR A 37 -3.69 -7.19 8.05
C TYR A 37 -4.71 -6.91 9.15
N GLU A 38 -4.49 -7.43 10.36
CA GLU A 38 -5.34 -7.19 11.54
C GLU A 38 -4.60 -6.42 12.64
N HIS A 39 -3.72 -5.49 12.26
CA HIS A 39 -2.92 -4.73 13.19
C HIS A 39 -3.79 -3.87 14.13
N ASP A 40 -3.41 -3.80 15.42
CA ASP A 40 -4.12 -3.06 16.47
C ASP A 40 -4.30 -1.56 16.17
N LEU A 41 -3.43 -0.97 15.33
CA LEU A 41 -3.60 0.40 14.87
C LEU A 41 -4.96 0.63 14.21
N TYR A 42 -5.50 -0.36 13.51
CA TYR A 42 -6.79 -0.22 12.84
C TYR A 42 -7.96 -0.07 13.82
N SER A 43 -8.00 -0.89 14.87
CA SER A 43 -9.01 -0.76 15.93
C SER A 43 -8.81 0.53 16.72
N PHE A 44 -7.56 0.89 17.02
CA PHE A 44 -7.23 2.13 17.70
C PHE A 44 -7.73 3.37 16.92
N VAL A 45 -7.39 3.52 15.63
CA VAL A 45 -7.82 4.68 14.84
C VAL A 45 -9.34 4.70 14.65
N ALA A 46 -9.97 3.55 14.46
CA ALA A 46 -11.42 3.46 14.26
C ALA A 46 -12.23 3.80 15.52
N CYS A 47 -11.80 3.36 16.71
CA CYS A 47 -12.62 3.34 17.90
C CYS A 47 -12.10 4.19 19.06
N GLU A 48 -10.80 4.39 19.21
CA GLU A 48 -10.17 4.94 20.40
C GLU A 48 -9.53 6.31 20.18
N ALA A 49 -8.82 6.47 19.04
CA ALA A 49 -8.02 7.66 18.75
C ALA A 49 -8.80 8.96 18.94
N THR A 50 -8.14 9.96 19.52
CA THR A 50 -8.61 11.34 19.53
C THR A 50 -8.42 11.98 18.14
N ARG A 51 -9.01 13.15 17.95
CA ARG A 51 -8.85 13.92 16.71
C ARG A 51 -7.39 14.29 16.47
N GLU A 52 -6.67 14.72 17.49
CA GLU A 52 -5.26 15.10 17.40
C GLU A 52 -4.38 13.92 16.99
N GLN A 53 -4.65 12.73 17.56
CA GLN A 53 -3.92 11.50 17.24
C GLN A 53 -4.16 11.07 15.78
N LEU A 54 -5.40 11.16 15.30
CA LEU A 54 -5.74 10.84 13.91
C LEU A 54 -5.14 11.85 12.92
N GLU A 55 -5.19 13.14 13.23
CA GLU A 55 -4.57 14.19 12.42
C GLU A 55 -3.04 14.07 12.39
N TRP A 56 -2.43 13.67 13.50
CA TRP A 56 -1.01 13.34 13.52
C TRP A 56 -0.70 12.16 12.59
N PHE A 57 -1.51 11.11 12.62
CA PHE A 57 -1.35 9.97 11.70
C PHE A 57 -1.44 10.39 10.24
N PHE A 58 -2.42 11.22 9.85
CA PHE A 58 -2.52 11.73 8.47
C PHE A 58 -1.27 12.53 8.05
N ARG A 59 -0.63 13.25 8.96
CA ARG A 59 0.65 13.90 8.65
C ARG A 59 1.76 12.89 8.34
N MET A 60 1.79 11.76 9.03
CA MET A 60 2.77 10.71 8.73
C MET A 60 2.52 10.05 7.36
N GLU A 61 1.27 9.96 6.92
CA GLU A 61 0.89 9.42 5.61
C GLU A 61 1.36 10.30 4.43
N CYS A 62 1.55 11.61 4.63
CA CYS A 62 1.98 12.54 3.57
C CYS A 62 3.22 12.07 2.79
N ALA A 63 4.12 11.35 3.42
CA ALA A 63 5.34 10.86 2.77
C ALA A 63 5.07 9.73 1.77
N GLY A 64 4.05 8.91 2.02
CA GLY A 64 3.74 7.72 1.21
C GLY A 64 2.82 8.01 0.04
N GLU A 65 1.89 8.93 0.24
CA GLU A 65 0.79 9.17 -0.69
C GLU A 65 1.17 10.12 -1.85
N ALA A 66 2.32 10.80 -1.75
CA ALA A 66 2.68 11.88 -2.66
C ALA A 66 3.16 11.45 -4.06
N ALA A 67 3.36 10.16 -4.34
CA ALA A 67 3.98 9.70 -5.59
C ALA A 67 3.57 8.27 -6.00
N PHE A 68 2.44 7.76 -5.53
CA PHE A 68 2.04 6.38 -5.83
C PHE A 68 1.75 6.18 -7.33
N ASP A 69 1.07 7.13 -7.95
CA ASP A 69 0.78 7.17 -9.38
C ASP A 69 2.04 7.12 -10.25
N ASP A 70 3.07 7.91 -9.92
CA ASP A 70 4.36 7.90 -10.62
C ASP A 70 5.06 6.54 -10.48
N LEU A 71 5.01 5.92 -9.31
CA LEU A 71 5.61 4.59 -9.07
C LEU A 71 4.89 3.51 -9.88
N LEU A 72 3.58 3.58 -9.98
CA LEU A 72 2.78 2.69 -10.80
C LEU A 72 3.09 2.89 -12.29
N ALA A 73 3.23 4.14 -12.77
CA ALA A 73 3.64 4.46 -14.12
C ALA A 73 5.02 3.86 -14.46
N LEU A 74 6.00 4.00 -13.54
CA LEU A 74 7.34 3.43 -13.71
C LEU A 74 7.36 1.91 -13.72
N ALA A 75 6.55 1.26 -12.86
CA ALA A 75 6.46 -0.18 -12.77
C ALA A 75 5.91 -0.82 -14.06
N GLN A 76 5.07 -0.11 -14.83
CA GLN A 76 4.55 -0.58 -16.12
C GLN A 76 5.62 -0.71 -17.22
N VAL A 77 6.75 0.00 -17.10
CA VAL A 77 7.77 0.03 -18.16
C VAL A 77 8.34 -1.39 -18.35
N GLY A 78 8.22 -1.91 -19.58
CA GLY A 78 8.72 -3.23 -19.96
C GLY A 78 7.77 -4.41 -19.65
N THR A 79 6.64 -4.20 -18.99
CA THR A 79 5.57 -5.20 -18.90
C THR A 79 4.84 -5.35 -20.25
N ARG A 80 4.15 -6.47 -20.47
CA ARG A 80 3.48 -6.79 -21.74
C ARG A 80 2.16 -7.50 -21.49
N GLY A 81 1.34 -7.54 -22.54
CA GLY A 81 0.09 -8.31 -22.57
C GLY A 81 -0.85 -7.93 -21.42
N GLU A 82 -1.40 -8.93 -20.79
CA GLU A 82 -2.38 -8.84 -19.71
C GLU A 82 -1.87 -8.03 -18.52
N VAL A 83 -0.66 -8.30 -18.06
CA VAL A 83 0.01 -7.56 -16.99
C VAL A 83 0.08 -6.06 -17.29
N LYS A 84 0.45 -5.71 -18.52
CA LYS A 84 0.52 -4.31 -18.97
C LYS A 84 -0.84 -3.62 -18.93
N MET A 85 -1.87 -4.33 -19.39
CA MET A 85 -3.22 -3.77 -19.46
C MET A 85 -3.80 -3.53 -18.07
N GLU A 86 -3.61 -4.46 -17.15
CA GLU A 86 -4.08 -4.30 -15.78
C GLU A 86 -3.41 -3.13 -15.07
N MET A 87 -2.08 -3.06 -15.12
CA MET A 87 -1.34 -1.94 -14.52
C MET A 87 -1.72 -0.59 -15.16
N ALA A 88 -2.04 -0.57 -16.46
CA ALA A 88 -2.50 0.64 -17.14
C ALA A 88 -3.92 1.04 -16.71
N THR A 89 -4.82 0.07 -16.46
CA THR A 89 -6.16 0.33 -15.92
C THR A 89 -6.08 0.92 -14.52
N ASN A 90 -5.26 0.32 -13.66
CA ASN A 90 -4.98 0.82 -12.32
C ASN A 90 -4.45 2.26 -12.36
N TYR A 91 -3.41 2.51 -13.18
CA TYR A 91 -2.85 3.85 -13.36
C TYR A 91 -3.89 4.86 -13.87
N TRP A 92 -4.80 4.45 -14.77
CA TRP A 92 -5.85 5.33 -15.27
C TRP A 92 -6.86 5.70 -14.17
N ASP A 93 -7.15 4.77 -13.26
CA ASP A 93 -7.98 5.05 -12.09
C ASP A 93 -7.28 5.99 -11.11
N GLU A 94 -5.97 5.80 -10.83
CA GLU A 94 -5.15 6.74 -10.04
C GLU A 94 -5.15 8.16 -10.62
N MET A 95 -5.15 8.27 -11.95
CA MET A 95 -5.26 9.54 -12.67
C MET A 95 -6.70 10.08 -12.77
N GLY A 96 -7.61 9.57 -11.92
CA GLY A 96 -9.00 10.04 -11.84
C GLY A 96 -9.78 9.87 -13.13
N LYS A 97 -9.40 8.89 -13.95
CA LYS A 97 -9.98 8.64 -15.30
C LYS A 97 -9.94 9.89 -16.19
N GLY A 98 -8.86 10.67 -16.07
CA GLY A 98 -8.65 11.90 -16.80
C GLY A 98 -9.31 13.15 -16.19
N HIS A 99 -9.84 13.05 -14.97
CA HIS A 99 -10.42 14.17 -14.24
C HIS A 99 -9.48 14.66 -13.14
N ASP A 100 -8.90 15.83 -13.28
CA ASP A 100 -7.92 16.41 -12.35
C ASP A 100 -8.38 16.38 -10.88
N HIS A 101 -9.65 16.71 -10.62
CA HIS A 101 -10.20 16.72 -9.27
C HIS A 101 -10.33 15.32 -8.63
N ALA A 102 -10.23 14.26 -9.42
CA ALA A 102 -10.33 12.86 -9.02
C ALA A 102 -8.97 12.15 -9.08
N VAL A 103 -7.88 12.83 -9.42
CA VAL A 103 -6.52 12.31 -9.26
C VAL A 103 -6.28 12.00 -7.78
N HIS A 104 -5.86 10.80 -7.45
CA HIS A 104 -5.81 10.30 -6.08
C HIS A 104 -4.85 11.14 -5.21
N THR A 105 -3.68 11.50 -5.70
CA THR A 105 -2.76 12.40 -5.00
C THR A 105 -3.37 13.78 -4.74
N HIS A 106 -4.17 14.33 -5.67
CA HIS A 106 -4.90 15.58 -5.46
C HIS A 106 -6.02 15.43 -4.42
N MET A 107 -6.71 14.28 -4.39
CA MET A 107 -7.72 14.02 -3.34
C MET A 107 -7.08 13.92 -1.96
N PHE A 108 -5.89 13.33 -1.85
CA PHE A 108 -5.14 13.29 -0.59
C PHE A 108 -4.69 14.68 -0.14
N HIS A 109 -4.17 15.52 -1.04
CA HIS A 109 -3.81 16.90 -0.73
C HIS A 109 -5.02 17.69 -0.21
N LYS A 110 -6.22 17.53 -0.82
CA LYS A 110 -7.46 18.17 -0.33
C LYS A 110 -7.87 17.69 1.06
N LEU A 111 -7.55 16.43 1.44
CA LEU A 111 -7.76 15.98 2.82
C LEU A 111 -6.85 16.75 3.79
N ILE A 112 -5.57 16.87 3.47
CA ILE A 112 -4.58 17.58 4.30
C ILE A 112 -4.96 19.06 4.44
N GLU A 113 -5.29 19.72 3.34
CA GLU A 113 -5.78 21.11 3.32
C GLU A 113 -7.10 21.27 4.10
N GLY A 114 -8.04 20.36 3.90
CA GLY A 114 -9.35 20.41 4.56
C GLY A 114 -9.32 20.20 6.08
N LEU A 115 -8.20 19.66 6.59
CA LEU A 115 -7.92 19.52 8.02
C LEU A 115 -6.93 20.56 8.55
N ASP A 116 -6.52 21.53 7.72
CA ASP A 116 -5.51 22.55 8.04
C ASP A 116 -4.19 21.92 8.55
N LEU A 117 -3.78 20.81 7.95
CA LEU A 117 -2.57 20.09 8.31
C LEU A 117 -1.39 20.53 7.45
N VAL A 118 -0.21 20.50 8.04
CA VAL A 118 1.05 20.74 7.36
C VAL A 118 1.83 19.44 7.27
N ALA A 119 2.25 19.08 6.04
CA ALA A 119 3.11 17.93 5.83
C ALA A 119 4.45 18.14 6.55
N PRO A 120 4.97 17.15 7.28
CA PRO A 120 6.26 17.28 7.94
C PRO A 120 7.40 17.31 6.93
N ASP A 121 8.49 17.97 7.31
CA ASP A 121 9.75 17.88 6.53
C ASP A 121 10.23 16.42 6.52
N ALA A 122 10.61 15.93 5.33
CA ALA A 122 11.10 14.57 5.16
C ALA A 122 12.30 14.24 6.08
N LEU A 123 13.13 15.21 6.42
CA LEU A 123 14.27 15.05 7.33
C LEU A 123 13.83 14.85 8.81
N GLN A 124 12.59 15.18 9.13
CA GLN A 124 12.02 15.05 10.48
C GLN A 124 11.20 13.76 10.63
N LEU A 125 10.96 13.05 9.52
CA LEU A 125 10.20 11.81 9.56
C LEU A 125 11.00 10.66 10.18
N PRO A 126 10.36 9.79 10.96
CA PRO A 126 11.01 8.61 11.50
C PRO A 126 11.38 7.64 10.37
N TRP A 127 12.41 6.85 10.59
CA TRP A 127 12.90 5.90 9.59
C TRP A 127 11.83 4.89 9.15
N GLN A 128 10.87 4.56 10.02
CA GLN A 128 9.79 3.63 9.72
C GLN A 128 8.87 4.16 8.61
N VAL A 129 8.53 5.44 8.64
CA VAL A 129 7.77 6.11 7.58
C VAL A 129 8.58 6.09 6.28
N LEU A 130 9.84 6.53 6.35
CA LEU A 130 10.72 6.59 5.19
C LEU A 130 11.03 5.20 4.59
N ALA A 131 11.07 4.15 5.41
CA ALA A 131 11.31 2.79 4.94
C ALA A 131 10.21 2.31 3.99
N GLY A 132 8.95 2.57 4.28
CA GLY A 132 7.82 2.21 3.42
C GLY A 132 7.92 2.88 2.05
N VAL A 133 8.16 4.19 2.02
CA VAL A 133 8.35 4.96 0.78
C VAL A 133 9.56 4.48 0.00
N ASN A 134 10.71 4.36 0.67
CA ASN A 134 11.96 3.94 0.03
C ASN A 134 11.89 2.53 -0.55
N ILE A 135 11.11 1.62 0.03
CA ILE A 135 10.89 0.28 -0.52
C ILE A 135 10.10 0.35 -1.82
N MET A 136 9.07 1.15 -1.89
CA MET A 136 8.32 1.36 -3.14
C MET A 136 9.23 1.96 -4.22
N MET A 137 9.96 3.03 -3.91
CA MET A 137 10.92 3.64 -4.85
C MET A 137 12.02 2.66 -5.27
N TRP A 138 12.59 1.91 -4.32
CA TRP A 138 13.61 0.90 -4.59
C TRP A 138 13.10 -0.23 -5.48
N SER A 139 11.83 -0.63 -5.35
CA SER A 139 11.25 -1.67 -6.19
C SER A 139 10.88 -1.13 -7.59
N CYS A 140 10.30 0.05 -7.70
CA CYS A 140 9.72 0.56 -8.95
C CYS A 140 10.75 1.23 -9.88
N ILE A 141 11.73 1.98 -9.33
CA ILE A 141 12.67 2.75 -10.15
C ILE A 141 13.69 1.86 -10.88
N PRO A 142 14.43 0.94 -10.23
CA PRO A 142 15.41 0.13 -10.93
C PRO A 142 14.77 -1.04 -11.67
N ARG A 143 14.91 -1.12 -12.99
CA ARG A 143 14.35 -2.19 -13.83
C ARG A 143 14.67 -3.62 -13.39
N ARG A 144 15.85 -3.84 -12.74
CA ARG A 144 16.20 -5.14 -12.16
C ARG A 144 15.26 -5.63 -11.05
N ASN A 145 14.44 -4.73 -10.51
CA ASN A 145 13.46 -5.00 -9.46
C ASN A 145 12.01 -5.07 -10.00
N ALA A 146 11.79 -5.15 -11.31
CA ALA A 146 10.46 -5.08 -11.91
C ALA A 146 9.45 -6.09 -11.31
N PHE A 147 9.90 -7.32 -11.05
CA PHE A 147 9.03 -8.32 -10.39
C PHE A 147 8.76 -7.99 -8.92
N ARG A 148 9.74 -7.42 -8.22
CA ARG A 148 9.53 -6.92 -6.86
C ARG A 148 8.56 -5.76 -6.83
N ALA A 149 8.59 -4.88 -7.84
CA ALA A 149 7.63 -3.79 -7.98
C ALA A 149 6.18 -4.32 -8.06
N GLN A 150 5.94 -5.36 -8.86
CA GLN A 150 4.64 -5.99 -8.95
C GLN A 150 4.17 -6.54 -7.59
N GLY A 151 5.07 -7.21 -6.86
CA GLY A 151 4.76 -7.70 -5.52
C GLY A 151 4.56 -6.58 -4.49
N THR A 152 5.32 -5.49 -4.58
CA THR A 152 5.22 -4.35 -3.65
C THR A 152 3.92 -3.57 -3.86
N LEU A 153 3.56 -3.26 -5.11
CA LEU A 153 2.34 -2.52 -5.44
C LEU A 153 1.10 -3.36 -5.17
N GLY A 154 1.09 -4.64 -5.57
CA GLY A 154 -0.02 -5.53 -5.26
C GLY A 154 -0.27 -5.70 -3.74
N ALA A 155 0.78 -5.62 -2.91
CA ALA A 155 0.60 -5.61 -1.45
C ALA A 155 -0.15 -4.35 -0.99
N VAL A 156 0.07 -3.20 -1.64
CA VAL A 156 -0.70 -1.97 -1.34
C VAL A 156 -2.16 -2.19 -1.70
N GLU A 157 -2.45 -2.65 -2.93
CA GLU A 157 -3.83 -2.88 -3.41
C GLU A 157 -4.61 -3.85 -2.50
N LEU A 158 -3.98 -4.96 -2.08
CA LEU A 158 -4.65 -5.95 -1.25
C LEU A 158 -4.92 -5.47 0.19
N LEU A 159 -4.05 -4.64 0.74
CA LEU A 159 -4.11 -4.25 2.16
C LEU A 159 -4.79 -2.89 2.38
N ALA A 160 -4.95 -2.07 1.35
CA ALA A 160 -5.54 -0.74 1.45
C ALA A 160 -7.03 -0.73 1.82
N PRO A 161 -7.93 -1.60 1.28
CA PRO A 161 -9.36 -1.51 1.54
C PRO A 161 -9.71 -1.53 3.03
N GLN A 162 -9.12 -2.46 3.79
CA GLN A 162 -9.36 -2.56 5.23
C GLN A 162 -8.82 -1.35 5.98
N ARG A 163 -7.58 -0.94 5.71
CA ARG A 163 -6.96 0.26 6.29
C ARG A 163 -7.83 1.49 6.06
N CYS A 164 -8.20 1.74 4.81
CA CYS A 164 -8.99 2.90 4.41
C CYS A 164 -10.37 2.91 5.09
N THR A 165 -11.04 1.76 5.16
CA THR A 165 -12.31 1.62 5.88
C THR A 165 -12.18 2.00 7.35
N ARG A 166 -11.14 1.56 8.05
CA ARG A 166 -10.91 1.87 9.47
C ARG A 166 -10.63 3.36 9.69
N LEU A 167 -9.83 3.99 8.81
CA LEU A 167 -9.56 5.42 8.86
C LEU A 167 -10.83 6.25 8.62
N VAL A 168 -11.67 5.87 7.67
CA VAL A 168 -12.96 6.54 7.43
C VAL A 168 -13.86 6.42 8.66
N HIS A 169 -13.97 5.25 9.29
CA HIS A 169 -14.77 5.05 10.50
C HIS A 169 -14.29 5.98 11.63
N GLY A 170 -12.99 6.00 11.91
CA GLY A 170 -12.42 6.86 12.94
C GLY A 170 -12.66 8.35 12.68
N ALA A 171 -12.46 8.79 11.45
CA ALA A 171 -12.69 10.17 11.04
C ALA A 171 -14.15 10.58 11.21
N LEU A 172 -15.10 9.75 10.76
CA LEU A 172 -16.53 10.04 10.91
C LEU A 172 -16.96 10.09 12.39
N ARG A 173 -16.43 9.18 13.23
CA ARG A 173 -16.66 9.20 14.69
C ARG A 173 -16.21 10.52 15.31
N LEU A 174 -15.14 11.11 14.80
CA LEU A 174 -14.56 12.37 15.28
C LEU A 174 -15.14 13.62 14.60
N GLY A 175 -16.22 13.46 13.82
CA GLY A 175 -16.89 14.57 13.15
C GLY A 175 -16.19 15.09 11.89
N ILE A 176 -15.19 14.37 11.36
CA ILE A 176 -14.57 14.69 10.07
C ILE A 176 -15.52 14.22 8.97
N GLY A 177 -15.96 15.12 8.10
CA GLY A 177 -16.99 14.85 7.10
C GLY A 177 -16.51 13.93 5.96
N LYS A 178 -17.47 13.24 5.32
CA LYS A 178 -17.19 12.33 4.16
C LYS A 178 -16.46 13.03 3.01
N LYS A 179 -16.72 14.31 2.78
CA LYS A 179 -16.06 15.08 1.70
C LYS A 179 -14.55 15.21 1.94
N THR A 180 -14.13 15.41 3.19
CA THR A 180 -12.73 15.47 3.58
C THR A 180 -12.06 14.09 3.42
N MET A 181 -12.81 13.01 3.72
CA MET A 181 -12.34 11.64 3.67
C MET A 181 -12.51 10.96 2.29
N ILE A 182 -12.74 11.74 1.22
CA ILE A 182 -13.04 11.18 -0.11
C ILE A 182 -11.92 10.28 -0.63
N TYR A 183 -10.66 10.62 -0.35
CA TYR A 183 -9.48 9.83 -0.72
C TYR A 183 -9.57 8.42 -0.14
N TYR A 184 -9.63 8.29 1.18
CA TYR A 184 -9.73 6.99 1.84
C TYR A 184 -11.06 6.28 1.55
N GLY A 185 -12.14 7.04 1.36
CA GLY A 185 -13.44 6.48 0.99
C GLY A 185 -13.47 5.85 -0.39
N ALA A 186 -12.73 6.42 -1.35
CA ALA A 186 -12.55 5.86 -2.69
C ALA A 186 -11.74 4.55 -2.62
N HIS A 187 -10.56 4.56 -2.00
CA HIS A 187 -9.69 3.39 -1.86
C HIS A 187 -10.32 2.24 -1.08
N ALA A 188 -11.19 2.52 -0.10
CA ALA A 188 -11.93 1.48 0.60
C ALA A 188 -12.84 0.63 -0.30
N ILE A 189 -13.16 1.12 -1.51
CA ILE A 189 -14.10 0.48 -2.47
C ILE A 189 -13.37 0.07 -3.75
N ILE A 190 -12.60 0.98 -4.34
CA ILE A 190 -11.96 0.78 -5.66
C ILE A 190 -10.89 -0.31 -5.56
N ASP A 191 -10.09 -0.31 -4.51
CA ASP A 191 -8.98 -1.25 -4.34
C ASP A 191 -9.43 -2.70 -4.14
N ILE A 192 -10.70 -2.95 -3.86
CA ILE A 192 -11.26 -4.32 -3.90
C ILE A 192 -11.15 -4.88 -5.33
N GLY A 193 -11.55 -4.10 -6.33
CA GLY A 193 -11.44 -4.47 -7.73
C GLY A 193 -9.99 -4.52 -8.21
N HIS A 194 -9.17 -3.54 -7.78
CA HIS A 194 -7.74 -3.51 -8.08
C HIS A 194 -7.01 -4.74 -7.51
N ALA A 195 -7.31 -5.15 -6.28
CA ALA A 195 -6.75 -6.33 -5.66
C ALA A 195 -7.06 -7.62 -6.44
N GLU A 196 -8.32 -7.80 -6.85
CA GLU A 196 -8.74 -8.96 -7.66
C GLU A 196 -8.07 -8.95 -9.03
N GLY A 197 -8.07 -7.81 -9.72
CA GLY A 197 -7.39 -7.63 -11.00
C GLY A 197 -5.88 -7.87 -10.89
N TRP A 198 -5.26 -7.36 -9.84
CA TRP A 198 -3.83 -7.55 -9.60
C TRP A 198 -3.44 -9.01 -9.37
N LEU A 199 -4.22 -9.76 -8.58
CA LEU A 199 -3.99 -11.18 -8.36
C LEU A 199 -4.05 -11.97 -9.66
N THR A 200 -5.10 -11.76 -10.45
CA THR A 200 -5.35 -12.53 -11.68
C THR A 200 -4.48 -12.07 -12.84
N HIS A 201 -4.45 -10.76 -13.09
CA HIS A 201 -3.88 -10.20 -14.31
C HIS A 201 -2.44 -9.69 -14.14
N VAL A 202 -1.94 -9.57 -12.89
CA VAL A 202 -0.53 -9.24 -12.65
C VAL A 202 0.19 -10.43 -12.05
N VAL A 203 -0.16 -10.91 -10.86
CA VAL A 203 0.59 -11.95 -10.15
C VAL A 203 0.56 -13.27 -10.91
N GLU A 204 -0.64 -13.81 -11.16
CA GLU A 204 -0.82 -15.08 -11.87
C GLU A 204 -0.33 -15.00 -13.32
N ALA A 205 -0.73 -13.94 -14.05
CA ALA A 205 -0.34 -13.77 -15.45
C ALA A 205 1.17 -13.58 -15.63
N GLN A 206 1.84 -12.88 -14.72
CA GLN A 206 3.29 -12.70 -14.75
C GLN A 206 4.02 -14.01 -14.49
N ASP A 207 3.57 -14.79 -13.48
CA ASP A 207 4.15 -16.08 -13.16
C ASP A 207 3.97 -17.10 -14.31
N ARG A 208 2.81 -17.08 -14.96
CA ARG A 208 2.52 -17.90 -16.16
C ARG A 208 3.46 -17.59 -17.32
N GLN A 209 3.80 -16.30 -17.52
CA GLN A 209 4.70 -15.87 -18.59
C GLN A 209 6.19 -16.08 -18.26
N PHE A 210 6.56 -15.87 -16.99
CA PHE A 210 7.94 -15.87 -16.50
C PHE A 210 7.98 -16.49 -15.10
N PRO A 211 8.08 -17.83 -14.99
CA PRO A 211 8.13 -18.51 -13.67
C PRO A 211 9.25 -18.01 -12.75
N GLU A 212 10.34 -17.46 -13.31
CA GLU A 212 11.42 -16.83 -12.56
C GLU A 212 11.00 -15.50 -11.86
N ALA A 213 9.85 -14.94 -12.20
CA ALA A 213 9.31 -13.75 -11.53
C ALA A 213 8.83 -14.04 -10.12
N ARG A 214 8.45 -15.28 -9.84
CA ARG A 214 7.77 -15.73 -8.61
C ARG A 214 8.47 -15.29 -7.33
N LEU A 215 9.74 -15.59 -7.20
CA LEU A 215 10.51 -15.19 -6.02
C LEU A 215 10.55 -13.67 -5.87
N GLY A 216 10.75 -12.93 -6.97
CA GLY A 216 10.76 -11.46 -6.94
C GLY A 216 9.43 -10.88 -6.51
N ILE A 217 8.30 -11.41 -6.98
CA ILE A 217 6.96 -10.98 -6.58
C ILE A 217 6.73 -11.28 -5.08
N ALA A 218 7.09 -12.47 -4.61
CA ALA A 218 6.99 -12.85 -3.21
C ALA A 218 7.85 -11.94 -2.30
N GLU A 219 9.09 -11.65 -2.70
CA GLU A 219 9.97 -10.71 -2.00
C GLU A 219 9.34 -9.30 -1.91
N GLY A 220 8.74 -8.83 -2.98
CA GLY A 220 8.07 -7.53 -3.02
C GLY A 220 6.94 -7.43 -2.00
N LEU A 221 6.05 -8.42 -1.97
CA LEU A 221 4.98 -8.53 -0.98
C LEU A 221 5.51 -8.45 0.44
N LEU A 222 6.42 -9.36 0.79
CA LEU A 222 6.87 -9.53 2.17
C LEU A 222 7.69 -8.34 2.68
N VAL A 223 8.55 -7.77 1.83
CA VAL A 223 9.34 -6.59 2.20
C VAL A 223 8.43 -5.38 2.42
N ARG A 224 7.39 -5.21 1.59
CA ARG A 224 6.41 -4.13 1.76
C ARG A 224 5.58 -4.33 3.03
N ALA A 225 5.06 -5.53 3.24
CA ALA A 225 4.25 -5.83 4.42
C ALA A 225 5.04 -5.69 5.73
N ASP A 226 6.28 -6.22 5.79
CA ASP A 226 7.16 -6.04 6.96
C ASP A 226 7.50 -4.57 7.24
N ALA A 227 7.72 -3.76 6.19
CA ALA A 227 7.98 -2.33 6.38
C ALA A 227 6.73 -1.57 6.88
N SER A 228 5.56 -1.95 6.38
CA SER A 228 4.31 -1.37 6.87
C SER A 228 4.00 -1.79 8.29
N LEU A 229 4.36 -3.02 8.69
CA LEU A 229 4.25 -3.46 10.08
C LEU A 229 5.12 -2.62 11.01
N ASP A 230 6.41 -2.42 10.68
CA ASP A 230 7.32 -1.56 11.45
C ASP A 230 6.75 -0.12 11.56
N TYR A 231 6.14 0.39 10.49
CA TYR A 231 5.50 1.70 10.47
C TYR A 231 4.27 1.76 11.38
N PHE A 232 3.41 0.75 11.34
CA PHE A 232 2.18 0.73 12.14
C PHE A 232 2.45 0.51 13.62
N ASP A 233 3.43 -0.34 13.97
CA ASP A 233 3.93 -0.48 15.34
C ASP A 233 4.41 0.88 15.89
N TYR A 234 5.21 1.60 15.09
CA TYR A 234 5.67 2.94 15.45
C TYR A 234 4.50 3.91 15.63
N CYS A 235 3.56 3.94 14.68
CA CYS A 235 2.43 4.87 14.73
C CYS A 235 1.54 4.60 15.94
N LEU A 236 1.24 3.34 16.26
CA LEU A 236 0.42 2.98 17.40
C LEU A 236 1.09 3.37 18.72
N ALA A 237 2.37 3.05 18.87
CA ALA A 237 3.13 3.42 20.07
C ALA A 237 3.17 4.93 20.24
N ARG A 238 3.50 5.66 19.18
CA ARG A 238 3.64 7.12 19.21
C ARG A 238 2.32 7.86 19.37
N ALA A 239 1.25 7.38 18.74
CA ALA A 239 -0.06 7.98 18.91
C ALA A 239 -0.56 7.91 20.36
N ARG A 240 -0.29 6.80 21.05
CA ARG A 240 -0.62 6.64 22.48
C ARG A 240 0.15 7.59 23.41
N ASP A 241 1.33 8.06 23.00
CA ASP A 241 2.09 9.06 23.74
C ASP A 241 1.58 10.50 23.55
N ILE A 242 0.80 10.77 22.49
CA ILE A 242 0.15 12.05 22.30
C ILE A 242 -0.98 12.16 23.32
N ALA A 243 -0.92 13.19 24.18
CA ALA A 243 -1.91 13.37 25.23
C ALA A 243 -3.33 13.44 24.64
N ALA A 244 -4.25 12.77 25.32
CA ALA A 244 -5.66 12.83 24.98
C ALA A 244 -6.30 14.16 25.41
#